data_43b0bc8dd12119d23a7562d242917323
#
_entry.id   43b0bc8dd12119d23a7562d242917323
#
_cell.length_a   1.000
_cell.length_b   1.000
_cell.length_c   1.000
_cell.angle_alpha   90.00
_cell.angle_beta   90.00
_cell.angle_gamma   90.00
#
_symmetry.space_group_name_H-M   'P 1'
#
loop_
_entity.id
_entity.type
_entity.pdbx_description
1 polymer ?
#
loop_
_entity_poly.entity_id
_entity_poly.type
_entity_poly.pdbx_seq_one_letter_code
_entity_poly.pdbx_strand_id
1 'polypeptide(L)' 'MKQSEIKELSTAELQEKLSETKKSYTDLKLAHAISPLENPIQLRNVRKSVARIATELTKREVQ' A
#
# COMPACT_ATOMS: atom_id res chain seq x y z
N MET A 1 -3.19 -6.38 1.89
CA MET A 1 -4.66 -6.38 1.81
C MET A 1 -5.14 -7.18 0.62
N LYS A 2 -6.21 -7.88 0.81
CA LYS A 2 -6.83 -8.62 -0.30
C LYS A 2 -7.67 -7.67 -1.14
N GLN A 3 -7.82 -8.00 -2.42
CA GLN A 3 -8.58 -7.19 -3.35
C GLN A 3 -10.04 -7.02 -2.91
N SER A 4 -10.64 -8.07 -2.33
CA SER A 4 -12.00 -8.02 -1.84
C SER A 4 -12.18 -7.01 -0.71
N GLU A 5 -11.20 -6.92 0.18
CA GLU A 5 -11.23 -5.95 1.27
C GLU A 5 -11.13 -4.52 0.75
N ILE A 6 -10.29 -4.31 -0.26
CA ILE A 6 -10.13 -2.99 -0.88
C ILE A 6 -11.43 -2.53 -1.53
N LYS A 7 -12.14 -3.43 -2.18
CA LYS A 7 -13.41 -3.09 -2.85
C LYS A 7 -14.52 -2.71 -1.88
N GLU A 8 -14.48 -3.21 -0.66
CA GLU A 8 -15.49 -2.92 0.36
C GLU A 8 -15.30 -1.56 1.03
N LEU A 9 -14.10 -0.98 0.93
CA LEU A 9 -13.79 0.28 1.58
C LEU A 9 -14.37 1.46 0.80
N SER A 10 -14.78 2.51 1.54
CA SER A 10 -15.20 3.75 0.91
C SER A 10 -13.99 4.48 0.33
N THR A 11 -14.25 5.46 -0.56
CA THR A 11 -13.18 6.22 -1.18
C THR A 11 -12.31 6.95 -0.13
N ALA A 12 -12.96 7.53 0.88
CA ALA A 12 -12.24 8.21 1.95
C ALA A 12 -11.34 7.24 2.73
N GLU A 13 -11.87 6.06 3.04
CA GLU A 13 -11.11 5.03 3.74
C GLU A 13 -9.93 4.53 2.90
N LEU A 14 -10.11 4.41 1.59
CA LEU A 14 -9.04 4.01 0.68
C LEU A 14 -7.93 5.04 0.64
N GLN A 15 -8.27 6.32 0.61
CA GLN A 15 -7.28 7.39 0.62
C GLN A 15 -6.46 7.36 1.91
N GLU A 16 -7.13 7.12 3.02
CA GLU A 16 -6.48 7.01 4.32
C GLU A 16 -5.55 5.81 4.36
N LYS A 17 -6.03 4.65 3.89
CA LYS A 17 -5.22 3.43 3.82
C LYS A 17 -4.03 3.60 2.88
N LEU A 18 -4.21 4.28 1.77
CA LEU A 18 -3.12 4.56 0.84
C LEU A 18 -2.03 5.38 1.51
N SER A 19 -2.42 6.42 2.24
CA SER A 19 -1.48 7.27 2.95
C SER A 19 -0.70 6.48 4.00
N GLU A 20 -1.40 5.67 4.81
CA GLU A 20 -0.77 4.82 5.82
C GLU A 20 0.19 3.82 5.20
N THR A 21 -0.21 3.18 4.11
CA THR A 21 0.59 2.16 3.46
C THR A 21 1.82 2.76 2.81
N LYS A 22 1.70 3.93 2.19
CA LYS A 22 2.83 4.64 1.62
C LYS A 22 3.85 5.01 2.70
N LYS A 23 3.37 5.45 3.86
CA LYS A 23 4.24 5.78 4.99
C LYS A 23 4.99 4.55 5.47
N SER A 24 4.28 3.42 5.62
CA SER A 24 4.90 2.16 6.02
C SER A 24 5.94 1.72 5.01
N TYR A 25 5.67 1.86 3.72
CA TYR A 25 6.61 1.52 2.66
C TYR A 25 7.86 2.38 2.74
N THR A 26 7.70 3.68 2.95
CA THR A 26 8.81 4.61 3.08
C THR A 26 9.69 4.24 4.28
N ASP A 27 9.05 3.94 5.42
CA ASP A 27 9.76 3.56 6.64
C ASP A 27 10.56 2.27 6.42
N LEU A 28 9.96 1.27 5.78
CA LEU A 28 10.65 0.00 5.49
C LEU A 28 11.80 0.21 4.52
N LYS A 29 11.61 1.08 3.54
CA LYS A 29 12.64 1.38 2.55
C LYS A 29 13.84 2.05 3.20
N LEU A 30 13.60 2.97 4.13
CA LEU A 30 14.66 3.61 4.90
C LEU A 30 15.40 2.61 5.77
N ALA A 31 14.67 1.76 6.47
CA ALA A 31 15.26 0.73 7.32
C ALA A 31 16.13 -0.22 6.49
N HIS A 32 15.68 -0.58 5.30
CA HIS A 32 16.45 -1.45 4.41
C HIS A 32 17.73 -0.77 3.91
N ALA A 33 17.69 0.53 3.67
CA ALA A 33 18.85 1.28 3.22
C ALA A 33 19.91 1.41 4.32
N ILE A 34 19.48 1.53 5.58
CA ILE A 34 20.39 1.65 6.71
C ILE A 34 20.94 0.30 7.12
N SER A 35 20.07 -0.71 7.16
CA SER A 35 20.44 -2.06 7.57
C SER A 35 19.64 -3.04 6.70
N PRO A 36 20.31 -3.75 5.77
CA PRO A 36 19.62 -4.66 4.85
C PRO A 36 18.71 -5.62 5.60
N LEU A 37 17.44 -5.67 5.21
CA LEU A 37 16.47 -6.55 5.82
C LEU A 37 16.73 -7.98 5.39
N GLU A 38 16.58 -8.90 6.34
CA GLU A 38 16.75 -10.32 6.05
C GLU A 38 15.61 -10.85 5.17
N ASN A 39 14.46 -10.17 5.21
CA ASN A 39 13.28 -10.63 4.49
C ASN A 39 12.68 -9.52 3.64
N PRO A 40 13.11 -9.40 2.36
CA PRO A 40 12.57 -8.39 1.45
C PRO A 40 11.11 -8.65 1.05
N ILE A 41 10.55 -9.78 1.45
CA ILE A 41 9.15 -10.10 1.15
C ILE A 41 8.21 -9.05 1.74
N GLN A 42 8.52 -8.51 2.91
CA GLN A 42 7.70 -7.46 3.52
C GLN A 42 7.61 -6.23 2.64
N LEU A 43 8.74 -5.81 2.04
CA LEU A 43 8.76 -4.69 1.12
C LEU A 43 7.89 -4.95 -0.10
N ARG A 44 7.97 -6.16 -0.65
CA ARG A 44 7.16 -6.55 -1.81
C ARG A 44 5.68 -6.52 -1.48
N ASN A 45 5.31 -7.05 -0.32
CA ASN A 45 3.90 -7.12 0.10
C ASN A 45 3.32 -5.73 0.30
N VAL A 46 4.06 -4.84 0.95
CA VAL A 46 3.61 -3.45 1.17
C VAL A 46 3.48 -2.74 -0.17
N ARG A 47 4.43 -2.91 -1.08
CA ARG A 47 4.37 -2.29 -2.40
C ARG A 47 3.16 -2.78 -3.19
N LYS A 48 2.85 -4.07 -3.12
CA LYS A 48 1.66 -4.62 -3.77
C LYS A 48 0.38 -4.02 -3.19
N SER A 49 0.32 -3.85 -1.88
CA SER A 49 -0.84 -3.24 -1.23
C SER A 49 -1.03 -1.80 -1.69
N VAL A 50 0.06 -1.02 -1.77
CA VAL A 50 0.00 0.35 -2.27
C VAL A 50 -0.54 0.38 -3.70
N ALA A 51 -0.01 -0.50 -4.56
CA ALA A 51 -0.43 -0.56 -5.95
C ALA A 51 -1.90 -0.93 -6.10
N ARG A 52 -2.38 -1.89 -5.32
CA ARG A 52 -3.79 -2.30 -5.36
C ARG A 52 -4.72 -1.19 -4.92
N ILE A 53 -4.39 -0.51 -3.84
CA ILE A 53 -5.20 0.58 -3.33
C ILE A 53 -5.21 1.74 -4.32
N ALA A 54 -4.06 2.10 -4.88
CA ALA A 54 -3.96 3.15 -5.87
C ALA A 54 -4.77 2.83 -7.13
N THR A 55 -4.74 1.57 -7.58
CA THR A 55 -5.51 1.13 -8.75
C THR A 55 -7.01 1.27 -8.49
N GLU A 56 -7.47 0.86 -7.33
CA GLU A 56 -8.89 0.95 -6.98
C GLU A 56 -9.35 2.40 -6.92
N LEU A 57 -8.55 3.29 -6.34
CA LEU A 57 -8.85 4.71 -6.29
C LEU A 57 -8.95 5.30 -7.69
N THR A 58 -8.01 4.95 -8.57
CA THR A 58 -8.02 5.40 -9.95
C THR A 58 -9.29 4.95 -10.68
N LYS A 59 -9.69 3.71 -10.49
CA LYS A 59 -10.92 3.20 -11.08
C LYS A 59 -12.14 3.99 -10.62
N ARG A 60 -12.20 4.33 -9.34
CA ARG A 60 -13.32 5.08 -8.78
C ARG A 60 -13.38 6.51 -9.30
N GLU A 61 -12.22 7.12 -9.53
CA GLU A 61 -12.17 8.47 -10.09
C GLU A 61 -12.62 8.53 -11.55
N VAL A 62 -12.35 7.46 -12.30
CA VAL A 62 -12.71 7.39 -13.71
C VAL A 62 -14.19 7.05 -13.91
N GLN A 63 -14.80 6.39 -12.94
CA GLN A 63 -16.23 6.09 -12.99
C GLN A 63 -17.06 7.30 -12.52
#